data_a94e5cd7926743ebb6a22ea4f1f34324
#
_entry.id   a94e5cd7926743ebb6a22ea4f1f34324
#
_cell.length_a   1.000
_cell.length_b   1.000
_cell.length_c   1.000
_cell.angle_alpha   90.00
_cell.angle_beta   90.00
_cell.angle_gamma   90.00
#
_symmetry.space_group_name_H-M   'P 1'
#
loop_
_entity.id
_entity.type
_entity.pdbx_description
1 polymer ?
#
loop_
_entity_poly.entity_id
_entity_poly.type
_entity_poly.pdbx_seq_one_letter_code
_entity_poly.pdbx_strand_id
1 'polypeptide(L)'
;AAARRAEAHEFILGLTDPAGRSGYDAHVGERGVKLSGGQRQRIAIARVMLKDAPILLLDEATSALDSEVEAAIQASLYRLMEGKTVVAIAHRLSTIAAMDRLVVMDAGRIVEEGSHEQLLSRGGLYAQLWQRQSGGFLALAPTTDEA
;
A
#
# COMPACT_ATOMS: atom_id res chain seq x y z
N ALA A 1 13.19 -9.66 -13.72
CA ALA A 1 12.39 -8.45 -14.03
C ALA A 1 11.46 -8.09 -12.85
N ALA A 2 10.51 -8.95 -12.39
CA ALA A 2 9.52 -8.64 -11.36
C ALA A 2 10.14 -8.18 -10.02
N ALA A 3 11.16 -8.88 -9.53
CA ALA A 3 11.83 -8.51 -8.28
C ALA A 3 12.49 -7.12 -8.32
N ARG A 4 13.03 -6.70 -9.46
CA ARG A 4 13.57 -5.34 -9.64
C ARG A 4 12.47 -4.29 -9.62
N ARG A 5 11.35 -4.55 -10.30
CA ARG A 5 10.20 -3.65 -10.30
C ARG A 5 9.57 -3.48 -8.91
N ALA A 6 9.67 -4.50 -8.06
CA ALA A 6 9.19 -4.51 -6.69
C ALA A 6 10.26 -4.08 -5.67
N GLU A 7 11.40 -3.53 -6.10
CA GLU A 7 12.53 -3.13 -5.24
C GLU A 7 13.02 -4.27 -4.31
N ALA A 8 12.90 -5.52 -4.79
CA ALA A 8 13.26 -6.71 -4.01
C ALA A 8 14.59 -7.33 -4.42
N HIS A 9 15.10 -7.01 -5.61
CA HIS A 9 16.26 -7.70 -6.22
C HIS A 9 17.51 -7.58 -5.36
N GLU A 10 17.87 -6.37 -4.95
CA GLU A 10 19.14 -6.10 -4.27
C GLU A 10 19.22 -6.80 -2.92
N PHE A 11 18.16 -6.72 -2.10
CA PHE A 11 18.19 -7.41 -0.82
C PHE A 11 18.13 -8.94 -0.99
N ILE A 12 17.46 -9.47 -2.03
CA ILE A 12 17.44 -10.91 -2.31
C ILE A 12 18.87 -11.41 -2.60
N LEU A 13 19.66 -10.69 -3.38
CA LEU A 13 21.05 -11.07 -3.67
C LEU A 13 21.92 -11.15 -2.42
N GLY A 14 21.62 -10.34 -1.39
CA GLY A 14 22.32 -10.34 -0.11
C GLY A 14 21.87 -11.43 0.88
N LEU A 15 20.85 -12.23 0.56
CA LEU A 15 20.39 -13.30 1.46
C LEU A 15 21.35 -14.49 1.45
N THR A 16 21.58 -15.07 2.62
CA THR A 16 22.27 -16.37 2.75
C THR A 16 21.60 -17.13 3.89
N ASP A 17 21.17 -18.35 3.61
CA ASP A 17 20.52 -19.19 4.62
C ASP A 17 21.51 -20.04 5.43
N PRO A 18 21.08 -20.67 6.53
CA PRO A 18 21.95 -21.48 7.36
C PRO A 18 22.59 -22.68 6.66
N ALA A 19 22.06 -23.11 5.50
CA ALA A 19 22.63 -24.17 4.69
C ALA A 19 23.63 -23.66 3.64
N GLY A 20 23.93 -22.34 3.64
CA GLY A 20 24.86 -21.71 2.72
C GLY A 20 24.32 -21.39 1.33
N ARG A 21 23.01 -21.56 1.09
CA ARG A 21 22.37 -21.14 -0.17
C ARG A 21 22.18 -19.64 -0.15
N SER A 22 22.43 -18.97 -1.27
CA SER A 22 22.39 -17.51 -1.33
C SER A 22 21.51 -16.97 -2.46
N GLY A 23 21.14 -15.71 -2.34
CA GLY A 23 20.33 -15.01 -3.31
C GLY A 23 18.95 -15.63 -3.46
N TYR A 24 18.55 -15.89 -4.69
CA TYR A 24 17.25 -16.49 -5.04
C TYR A 24 17.09 -17.96 -4.58
N ASP A 25 18.19 -18.64 -4.29
CA ASP A 25 18.21 -20.04 -3.82
C ASP A 25 18.15 -20.12 -2.26
N ALA A 26 18.29 -18.98 -1.59
CA ALA A 26 18.19 -18.94 -0.14
C ALA A 26 16.80 -19.33 0.35
N HIS A 27 16.75 -20.25 1.31
CA HIS A 27 15.48 -20.63 1.95
C HIS A 27 15.05 -19.54 2.95
N VAL A 28 13.78 -19.13 2.87
CA VAL A 28 13.18 -18.12 3.74
C VAL A 28 12.06 -18.72 4.58
N GLY A 29 11.87 -18.21 5.80
CA GLY A 29 10.83 -18.67 6.71
C GLY A 29 11.39 -19.22 8.03
N GLU A 30 10.63 -20.09 8.72
CA GLU A 30 10.95 -20.55 10.08
C GLU A 30 12.30 -21.24 10.21
N ARG A 31 12.74 -21.97 9.19
CA ARG A 31 14.03 -22.71 9.14
C ARG A 31 15.04 -22.07 8.19
N GLY A 32 14.80 -20.85 7.77
CA GLY A 32 15.65 -20.13 6.83
C GLY A 32 15.92 -18.70 7.28
N VAL A 33 16.18 -17.81 6.32
CA VAL A 33 16.38 -16.39 6.59
C VAL A 33 15.07 -15.75 7.03
N LYS A 34 15.11 -15.01 8.16
CA LYS A 34 13.99 -14.20 8.60
C LYS A 34 13.96 -12.90 7.81
N LEU A 35 12.89 -12.67 7.07
CA LEU A 35 12.66 -11.43 6.35
C LEU A 35 11.98 -10.38 7.23
N SER A 36 12.32 -9.11 7.03
CA SER A 36 11.57 -7.99 7.61
C SER A 36 10.16 -7.91 7.04
N GLY A 37 9.26 -7.14 7.66
CA GLY A 37 7.91 -6.90 7.16
C GLY A 37 7.93 -6.32 5.74
N GLY A 38 8.75 -5.28 5.50
CA GLY A 38 8.90 -4.66 4.19
C GLY A 38 9.53 -5.56 3.13
N GLN A 39 10.46 -6.43 3.51
CA GLN A 39 11.03 -7.43 2.60
C GLN A 39 9.97 -8.45 2.16
N ARG A 40 9.17 -8.97 3.11
CA ARG A 40 8.05 -9.87 2.80
C ARG A 40 7.05 -9.22 1.85
N GLN A 41 6.68 -7.96 2.10
CA GLN A 41 5.72 -7.24 1.28
C GLN A 41 6.24 -7.02 -0.15
N ARG A 42 7.51 -6.63 -0.32
CA ARG A 42 8.13 -6.47 -1.65
C ARG A 42 8.20 -7.79 -2.42
N ILE A 43 8.48 -8.89 -1.76
CA ILE A 43 8.43 -10.23 -2.39
C ILE A 43 6.99 -10.58 -2.80
N ALA A 44 6.00 -10.28 -1.96
CA ALA A 44 4.60 -10.50 -2.30
C ALA A 44 4.18 -9.69 -3.53
N ILE A 45 4.55 -8.42 -3.60
CA ILE A 45 4.32 -7.56 -4.77
C ILE A 45 5.01 -8.15 -6.01
N ALA A 46 6.28 -8.58 -5.91
CA ALA A 46 7.00 -9.19 -7.01
C ALA A 46 6.30 -10.46 -7.54
N ARG A 47 5.75 -11.28 -6.66
CA ARG A 47 4.98 -12.49 -7.03
C ARG A 47 3.70 -12.13 -7.79
N VAL A 48 2.98 -11.11 -7.34
CA VAL A 48 1.76 -10.63 -8.03
C VAL A 48 2.11 -10.02 -9.39
N MET A 49 3.20 -9.25 -9.49
CA MET A 49 3.70 -8.73 -10.77
C MET A 49 4.07 -9.85 -11.75
N LEU A 50 4.63 -10.96 -11.24
CA LEU A 50 5.00 -12.10 -12.06
C LEU A 50 3.77 -12.85 -12.58
N LYS A 51 2.72 -12.95 -11.76
CA LYS A 51 1.45 -13.60 -12.13
C LYS A 51 0.68 -12.79 -13.17
N ASP A 52 0.81 -11.47 -13.15
CA ASP A 52 0.19 -10.50 -14.07
C ASP A 52 -1.33 -10.68 -14.27
N ALA A 53 -2.06 -10.94 -13.19
CA ALA A 53 -3.51 -11.09 -13.23
C ALA A 53 -4.20 -9.75 -13.57
N PRO A 54 -5.30 -9.76 -14.35
CA PRO A 54 -6.00 -8.54 -14.76
C PRO A 54 -6.82 -7.90 -13.60
N ILE A 55 -7.12 -8.65 -12.55
CA ILE A 55 -7.85 -8.18 -11.38
C ILE A 55 -6.95 -8.33 -10.16
N LEU A 56 -6.83 -7.26 -9.39
CA LEU A 56 -6.08 -7.22 -8.14
C LEU A 56 -7.02 -7.02 -6.96
N LEU A 57 -6.83 -7.83 -5.93
CA LEU A 57 -7.45 -7.62 -4.63
C LEU A 57 -6.34 -7.22 -3.66
N LEU A 58 -6.45 -6.03 -3.09
CA LEU A 58 -5.48 -5.47 -2.16
C LEU A 58 -6.14 -5.28 -0.79
N ASP A 59 -5.59 -5.94 0.21
CA ASP A 59 -5.91 -5.66 1.61
C ASP A 59 -4.68 -4.95 2.20
N GLU A 60 -4.79 -3.64 2.34
CA GLU A 60 -3.69 -2.77 2.71
C GLU A 60 -3.52 -2.70 4.24
N ALA A 61 -3.29 -3.84 4.88
CA ALA A 61 -2.87 -3.90 6.27
C ALA A 61 -1.38 -3.55 6.36
N THR A 62 -1.04 -2.28 6.52
CA THR A 62 0.34 -1.84 6.65
C THR A 62 0.73 -1.72 8.12
N SER A 63 1.61 -2.61 8.59
CA SER A 63 2.43 -2.36 9.76
C SER A 63 3.38 -1.18 9.49
N ALA A 64 3.64 -0.35 10.50
CA ALA A 64 4.58 0.77 10.41
C ALA A 64 5.93 0.32 9.83
N LEU A 65 6.29 0.87 8.67
CA LEU A 65 7.54 0.64 7.98
C LEU A 65 8.36 1.95 8.02
N ASP A 66 9.67 1.85 7.90
CA ASP A 66 10.53 3.02 7.74
C ASP A 66 10.10 3.82 6.49
N SER A 67 10.12 5.16 6.58
CA SER A 67 9.57 6.08 5.60
C SER A 67 10.10 5.86 4.16
N GLU A 68 11.40 5.54 4.01
CA GLU A 68 11.99 5.29 2.69
C GLU A 68 11.53 3.98 2.07
N VAL A 69 11.45 2.92 2.87
CA VAL A 69 10.96 1.61 2.45
C VAL A 69 9.48 1.70 2.08
N GLU A 70 8.74 2.50 2.81
CA GLU A 70 7.32 2.76 2.56
C GLU A 70 7.10 3.43 1.21
N ALA A 71 7.86 4.46 0.87
CA ALA A 71 7.77 5.14 -0.42
C ALA A 71 8.08 4.20 -1.60
N ALA A 72 9.10 3.36 -1.49
CA ALA A 72 9.45 2.37 -2.50
C ALA A 72 8.34 1.32 -2.71
N ILE A 73 7.72 0.87 -1.61
CA ILE A 73 6.58 -0.06 -1.66
C ILE A 73 5.38 0.59 -2.33
N GLN A 74 5.07 1.85 -2.01
CA GLN A 74 3.97 2.59 -2.63
C GLN A 74 4.17 2.76 -4.14
N ALA A 75 5.36 3.18 -4.56
CA ALA A 75 5.68 3.31 -5.98
C ALA A 75 5.54 1.97 -6.72
N SER A 76 5.95 0.87 -6.10
CA SER A 76 5.81 -0.47 -6.66
C SER A 76 4.36 -0.92 -6.75
N LEU A 77 3.53 -0.56 -5.76
CA LEU A 77 2.11 -0.84 -5.74
C LEU A 77 1.36 -0.09 -6.83
N TYR A 78 1.63 1.21 -7.03
CA TYR A 78 1.03 1.99 -8.11
C TYR A 78 1.38 1.40 -9.49
N ARG A 79 2.65 1.03 -9.72
CA ARG A 79 3.06 0.34 -10.96
C ARG A 79 2.35 -1.00 -11.17
N LEU A 80 2.02 -1.71 -10.08
CA LEU A 80 1.27 -2.96 -10.15
C LEU A 80 -0.19 -2.74 -10.57
N MET A 81 -0.78 -1.62 -10.14
CA MET A 81 -2.20 -1.29 -10.38
C MET A 81 -2.44 -0.79 -11.81
N GLU A 82 -1.44 -0.25 -12.48
CA GLU A 82 -1.58 0.31 -13.85
C GLU A 82 -2.20 -0.69 -14.82
N GLY A 83 -3.27 -0.25 -15.52
CA GLY A 83 -3.99 -1.03 -16.53
C GLY A 83 -4.76 -2.24 -15.99
N LYS A 84 -5.03 -2.30 -14.69
CA LYS A 84 -5.74 -3.41 -14.04
C LYS A 84 -7.02 -2.94 -13.35
N THR A 85 -7.94 -3.87 -13.15
CA THR A 85 -9.07 -3.66 -12.25
C THR A 85 -8.62 -3.91 -10.82
N VAL A 86 -8.73 -2.90 -9.96
CA VAL A 86 -8.26 -2.96 -8.58
C VAL A 86 -9.43 -2.83 -7.62
N VAL A 87 -9.54 -3.77 -6.71
CA VAL A 87 -10.42 -3.68 -5.53
C VAL A 87 -9.52 -3.64 -4.30
N ALA A 88 -9.57 -2.54 -3.56
CA ALA A 88 -8.69 -2.33 -2.42
C ALA A 88 -9.48 -2.01 -1.15
N ILE A 89 -9.06 -2.60 -0.03
CA ILE A 89 -9.37 -2.10 1.29
C ILE A 89 -8.22 -1.15 1.66
N ALA A 90 -8.47 0.15 1.50
CA ALA A 90 -7.43 1.14 1.65
C ALA A 90 -7.47 1.80 3.04
N HIS A 91 -6.29 1.92 3.66
CA HIS A 91 -6.10 2.57 4.94
C HIS A 91 -5.30 3.89 4.82
N ARG A 92 -4.78 4.19 3.63
CA ARG A 92 -4.00 5.41 3.35
C ARG A 92 -4.79 6.40 2.52
N LEU A 93 -4.76 7.66 2.92
CA LEU A 93 -5.45 8.74 2.22
C LEU A 93 -5.03 8.85 0.75
N SER A 94 -3.73 8.66 0.45
CA SER A 94 -3.20 8.71 -0.91
C SER A 94 -3.77 7.61 -1.81
N THR A 95 -3.89 6.39 -1.28
CA THR A 95 -4.50 5.27 -2.01
C THR A 95 -5.99 5.52 -2.24
N ILE A 96 -6.70 5.98 -1.21
CA ILE A 96 -8.14 6.28 -1.30
C ILE A 96 -8.40 7.37 -2.36
N ALA A 97 -7.64 8.46 -2.34
CA ALA A 97 -7.83 9.58 -3.27
C ALA A 97 -7.52 9.22 -4.73
N ALA A 98 -6.68 8.20 -4.97
CA ALA A 98 -6.30 7.75 -6.31
C ALA A 98 -7.29 6.76 -6.94
N MET A 99 -8.31 6.30 -6.20
CA MET A 99 -9.31 5.36 -6.72
C MET A 99 -10.39 6.08 -7.53
N ASP A 100 -10.82 5.47 -8.66
CA ASP A 100 -11.87 6.00 -9.51
C ASP A 100 -13.24 6.01 -8.81
N ARG A 101 -13.47 5.02 -7.95
CA ARG A 101 -14.73 4.81 -7.23
C ARG A 101 -14.47 4.30 -5.83
N LEU A 102 -15.16 4.89 -4.87
CA LEU A 102 -15.12 4.52 -3.47
C LEU A 102 -16.46 3.94 -3.03
N VAL A 103 -16.42 2.96 -2.18
CA VAL A 103 -17.57 2.34 -1.54
C VAL A 103 -17.36 2.42 -0.03
N VAL A 104 -18.26 3.11 0.65
CA VAL A 104 -18.23 3.23 2.12
C VAL A 104 -19.21 2.23 2.71
N MET A 105 -18.72 1.40 3.60
CA MET A 105 -19.53 0.37 4.27
C MET A 105 -19.67 0.68 5.76
N ASP A 106 -20.88 0.52 6.28
CA ASP A 106 -21.16 0.57 7.69
C ASP A 106 -22.15 -0.55 8.05
N ALA A 107 -21.88 -1.23 9.17
CA ALA A 107 -22.69 -2.35 9.67
C ALA A 107 -23.03 -3.40 8.55
N GLY A 108 -22.08 -3.70 7.67
CA GLY A 108 -22.24 -4.66 6.58
C GLY A 108 -23.09 -4.18 5.40
N ARG A 109 -23.39 -2.88 5.33
CA ARG A 109 -24.17 -2.26 4.25
C ARG A 109 -23.37 -1.18 3.56
N ILE A 110 -23.59 -1.00 2.26
CA ILE A 110 -23.08 0.15 1.51
C ILE A 110 -23.93 1.35 1.90
N VAL A 111 -23.30 2.38 2.47
CA VAL A 111 -23.95 3.61 2.92
C VAL A 111 -23.64 4.79 2.00
N GLU A 112 -22.48 4.80 1.35
CA GLU A 112 -22.10 5.83 0.39
C GLU A 112 -21.29 5.20 -0.75
N GLU A 113 -21.41 5.80 -1.94
CA GLU A 113 -20.67 5.41 -3.12
C GLU A 113 -20.45 6.61 -4.03
N GLY A 114 -19.24 6.73 -4.61
CA GLY A 114 -18.90 7.81 -5.53
C GLY A 114 -17.40 8.00 -5.66
N SER A 115 -16.99 9.05 -6.38
CA SER A 115 -15.59 9.48 -6.41
C SER A 115 -15.21 10.19 -5.10
N HIS A 116 -13.91 10.36 -4.89
CA HIS A 116 -13.38 11.12 -3.75
C HIS A 116 -14.03 12.50 -3.62
N GLU A 117 -14.08 13.27 -4.69
CA GLU A 117 -14.65 14.62 -4.71
C GLU A 117 -16.16 14.62 -4.43
N GLN A 118 -16.89 13.68 -5.03
CA GLN A 118 -18.32 13.54 -4.81
C GLN A 118 -18.67 13.23 -3.35
N LEU A 119 -17.92 12.34 -2.74
CA LEU A 119 -18.15 11.94 -1.35
C LEU A 119 -17.76 13.04 -0.35
N LEU A 120 -16.68 13.79 -0.63
CA LEU A 120 -16.33 14.97 0.17
C LEU A 120 -17.43 16.03 0.11
N SER A 121 -17.94 16.34 -1.09
CA SER A 121 -18.96 17.38 -1.28
C SER A 121 -20.30 17.04 -0.62
N ARG A 122 -20.62 15.75 -0.46
CA ARG A 122 -21.84 15.29 0.24
C ARG A 122 -21.78 15.51 1.76
N GLY A 123 -20.59 15.66 2.34
CA GLY A 123 -20.46 15.89 3.79
C GLY A 123 -20.88 14.71 4.67
N GLY A 124 -20.97 13.50 4.12
CA GLY A 124 -21.44 12.30 4.80
C GLY A 124 -20.35 11.61 5.65
N LEU A 125 -20.52 10.30 5.88
CA LEU A 125 -19.60 9.50 6.69
C LEU A 125 -18.16 9.52 6.13
N TYR A 126 -18.02 9.43 4.80
CA TYR A 126 -16.71 9.52 4.13
C TYR A 126 -16.00 10.82 4.45
N ALA A 127 -16.67 11.96 4.31
CA ALA A 127 -16.09 13.27 4.58
C ALA A 127 -15.63 13.41 6.03
N GLN A 128 -16.42 12.89 6.98
CA GLN A 128 -16.06 12.88 8.40
C GLN A 128 -14.81 12.02 8.68
N LEU A 129 -14.73 10.84 8.08
CA LEU A 129 -13.55 9.94 8.20
C LEU A 129 -12.32 10.58 7.58
N TRP A 130 -12.48 11.20 6.41
CA TRP A 130 -11.39 11.92 5.73
C TRP A 130 -10.85 13.07 6.57
N GLN A 131 -11.72 13.91 7.14
CA GLN A 131 -11.34 15.02 8.00
C GLN A 131 -10.58 14.56 9.25
N ARG A 132 -11.00 13.47 9.87
CA ARG A 132 -10.30 12.91 11.04
C ARG A 132 -8.90 12.42 10.70
N GLN A 133 -8.71 11.80 9.54
CA GLN A 133 -7.41 11.30 9.11
C GLN A 133 -6.50 12.41 8.57
N SER A 134 -7.05 13.39 7.84
CA SER A 134 -6.30 14.53 7.29
C SER A 134 -6.08 15.65 8.31
N GLY A 135 -6.95 15.80 9.29
CA GLY A 135 -6.87 16.85 10.32
C GLY A 135 -5.63 16.76 11.21
N GLY A 136 -5.02 15.58 11.35
CA GLY A 136 -3.72 15.43 11.98
C GLY A 136 -2.55 16.03 11.17
N PHE A 137 -2.72 16.23 9.86
CA PHE A 137 -1.74 16.85 8.99
C PHE A 137 -1.94 18.37 8.83
N LEU A 138 -3.18 18.86 8.93
CA LEU A 138 -3.50 20.29 8.79
C LEU A 138 -3.28 21.10 10.09
N ALA A 139 -3.17 20.44 11.23
CA ALA A 139 -2.87 21.11 12.51
C ALA A 139 -1.41 21.57 12.64
N LEU A 140 -0.56 21.35 11.64
CA LEU A 140 0.85 21.77 11.61
C LEU A 140 1.14 22.92 10.62
N ALA A 141 0.12 23.49 9.95
CA ALA A 141 0.31 24.72 9.19
C ALA A 141 0.26 25.91 10.16
N PRO A 142 1.33 26.71 10.28
CA PRO A 142 1.28 27.90 11.10
C PRO A 142 0.26 28.87 10.49
N THR A 143 -0.72 29.29 11.27
CA THR A 143 -1.54 30.45 10.97
C THR A 143 -0.61 31.65 10.90
N THR A 144 -0.33 32.15 9.70
CA THR A 144 0.19 33.49 9.54
C THR A 144 -0.92 34.47 9.91
N ASP A 145 -0.91 34.86 11.17
CA ASP A 145 -1.59 36.06 11.63
C ASP A 145 -0.84 37.26 11.07
N GLU A 146 -1.37 37.90 10.06
CA GLU A 146 -0.96 39.26 9.67
C GLU A 146 -1.83 40.24 10.44
N ALA A 147 -1.16 40.94 11.35
CA ALA A 147 -1.64 42.20 11.88
C ALA A 147 -1.26 43.34 10.95
#